data_783391ce240d8ef1f917edc47cdf1c44
#
_entry.id   783391ce240d8ef1f917edc47cdf1c44
#
_cell.length_a   1.000
_cell.length_b   1.000
_cell.length_c   1.000
_cell.angle_alpha   90.00
_cell.angle_beta   90.00
_cell.angle_gamma   90.00
#
_symmetry.space_group_name_H-M   'P 1'
#
loop_
_entity.id
_entity.type
_entity.pdbx_description
1 polymer ?
#
loop_
_entity_poly.entity_id
_entity_poly.type
_entity_poly.pdbx_seq_one_letter_code
_entity_poly.pdbx_strand_id
1 'polypeptide(L)'
;MADKDFKTIDEQIELLRSRGLTIEDEAEAKDFLLRNNYYRVSGYSLTLRKNDVFAKSATFQNIEDIYNFDHEFRHIILHHIETIEVQMKSIYAYEFTKVYGCLLYTSPSPRDS
;
A
#
# COMPACT_ATOMS: atom_id res chain seq x y z
N MET A 1 -8.41 22.27 10.74
CA MET A 1 -8.61 21.33 9.69
C MET A 1 -10.02 20.85 9.69
N ALA A 2 -10.72 21.34 8.74
CA ALA A 2 -12.13 20.98 8.62
C ALA A 2 -12.30 19.48 8.40
N ASP A 3 -11.30 18.87 7.82
CA ASP A 3 -11.36 17.45 7.51
C ASP A 3 -11.26 16.57 8.73
N LYS A 4 -11.00 17.15 9.90
CA LYS A 4 -10.96 16.36 11.12
C LYS A 4 -12.33 16.02 11.63
N ASP A 5 -13.34 16.74 11.17
CA ASP A 5 -14.69 16.42 11.54
C ASP A 5 -15.12 15.14 10.89
N PHE A 6 -15.86 14.34 11.64
CA PHE A 6 -16.36 13.09 11.08
C PHE A 6 -17.35 13.39 9.96
N LYS A 7 -17.23 12.66 8.87
CA LYS A 7 -18.15 12.76 7.75
C LYS A 7 -18.70 11.40 7.43
N THR A 8 -20.00 11.35 7.23
CA THR A 8 -20.62 10.10 6.81
C THR A 8 -20.20 9.79 5.36
N ILE A 9 -20.44 8.56 4.94
CA ILE A 9 -20.11 8.17 3.57
C ILE A 9 -20.85 9.03 2.57
N ASP A 10 -22.11 9.34 2.84
CA ASP A 10 -22.89 10.21 1.96
C ASP A 10 -22.29 11.61 1.88
N GLU A 11 -21.84 12.12 3.01
CA GLU A 11 -21.20 13.43 3.03
C GLU A 11 -19.88 13.43 2.27
N GLN A 12 -19.13 12.33 2.36
CA GLN A 12 -17.90 12.20 1.60
C GLN A 12 -18.17 12.19 0.11
N ILE A 13 -19.21 11.50 -0.33
CA ILE A 13 -19.60 11.47 -1.73
C ILE A 13 -19.96 12.87 -2.20
N GLU A 14 -20.76 13.59 -1.40
CA GLU A 14 -21.16 14.94 -1.76
C GLU A 14 -19.95 15.86 -1.85
N LEU A 15 -19.03 15.72 -0.94
CA LEU A 15 -17.82 16.54 -0.95
C LEU A 15 -17.01 16.30 -2.23
N LEU A 16 -16.85 15.05 -2.61
CA LEU A 16 -16.11 14.73 -3.82
C LEU A 16 -16.82 15.28 -5.06
N ARG A 17 -18.13 15.15 -5.11
CA ARG A 17 -18.89 15.68 -6.22
C ARG A 17 -18.82 17.21 -6.28
N SER A 18 -18.84 17.84 -5.12
CA SER A 18 -18.78 19.31 -5.07
C SER A 18 -17.44 19.81 -5.58
N ARG A 19 -16.41 18.99 -5.51
CA ARG A 19 -15.10 19.34 -6.02
C ARG A 19 -14.89 18.94 -7.47
N GLY A 20 -15.93 18.44 -8.11
CA GLY A 20 -15.89 18.17 -9.53
C GLY A 20 -15.64 16.74 -9.95
N LEU A 21 -15.61 15.81 -8.99
CA LEU A 21 -15.39 14.41 -9.32
C LEU A 21 -16.68 13.78 -9.84
N THR A 22 -16.58 13.07 -10.96
CA THR A 22 -17.71 12.35 -11.51
C THR A 22 -17.81 10.99 -10.84
N ILE A 23 -18.96 10.69 -10.29
CA ILE A 23 -19.23 9.42 -9.64
C ILE A 23 -20.41 8.79 -10.33
N GLU A 24 -20.13 7.80 -11.18
CA GLU A 24 -21.15 7.16 -11.98
C GLU A 24 -21.90 6.08 -11.22
N ASP A 25 -21.14 5.30 -10.44
CA ASP A 25 -21.73 4.24 -9.64
C ASP A 25 -21.60 4.59 -8.18
N GLU A 26 -22.64 5.21 -7.65
CA GLU A 26 -22.59 5.68 -6.27
C GLU A 26 -22.50 4.54 -5.28
N ALA A 27 -23.18 3.43 -5.58
CA ALA A 27 -23.16 2.27 -4.67
C ALA A 27 -21.74 1.69 -4.56
N GLU A 28 -21.05 1.59 -5.69
CA GLU A 28 -19.69 1.10 -5.68
C GLU A 28 -18.77 2.08 -4.97
N ALA A 29 -18.98 3.37 -5.19
CA ALA A 29 -18.16 4.38 -4.53
C ALA A 29 -18.34 4.34 -3.01
N LYS A 30 -19.57 4.15 -2.58
CA LYS A 30 -19.85 4.04 -1.15
C LYS A 30 -19.16 2.82 -0.55
N ASP A 31 -19.23 1.70 -1.24
CA ASP A 31 -18.58 0.49 -0.77
C ASP A 31 -17.08 0.66 -0.70
N PHE A 32 -16.51 1.28 -1.71
CA PHE A 32 -15.07 1.54 -1.74
C PHE A 32 -14.66 2.44 -0.57
N LEU A 33 -15.44 3.48 -0.30
CA LEU A 33 -15.14 4.40 0.79
C LEU A 33 -15.30 3.74 2.15
N LEU A 34 -16.21 2.79 2.27
CA LEU A 34 -16.36 2.04 3.52
C LEU A 34 -15.15 1.15 3.78
N ARG A 35 -14.61 0.53 2.72
CA ARG A 35 -13.48 -0.36 2.86
C ARG A 35 -12.17 0.39 2.97
N ASN A 36 -12.13 1.61 2.48
CA ASN A 36 -10.90 2.40 2.47
C ASN A 36 -11.13 3.74 3.12
N ASN A 37 -10.16 4.17 3.90
CA ASN A 37 -10.25 5.43 4.59
C ASN A 37 -10.33 6.58 3.59
N TYR A 38 -11.17 7.57 3.87
CA TYR A 38 -11.32 8.73 3.01
C TYR A 38 -9.98 9.42 2.73
N TYR A 39 -9.13 9.49 3.75
CA TYR A 39 -7.83 10.15 3.56
C TYR A 39 -6.97 9.39 2.58
N ARG A 40 -7.06 8.07 2.61
CA ARG A 40 -6.33 7.25 1.66
C ARG A 40 -6.86 7.47 0.25
N VAL A 41 -8.18 7.50 0.11
CA VAL A 41 -8.80 7.78 -1.18
C VAL A 41 -8.41 9.17 -1.67
N SER A 42 -8.40 10.14 -0.76
CA SER A 42 -7.99 11.49 -1.10
C SER A 42 -6.55 11.52 -1.60
N GLY A 43 -5.68 10.71 -0.99
CA GLY A 43 -4.30 10.61 -1.44
C GLY A 43 -4.18 10.09 -2.85
N TYR A 44 -4.97 9.07 -3.20
CA TYR A 44 -4.96 8.54 -4.55
C TYR A 44 -5.52 9.53 -5.57
N SER A 45 -6.28 10.51 -5.12
CA SER A 45 -6.88 11.48 -6.01
C SER A 45 -5.96 12.65 -6.33
N LEU A 46 -4.79 12.72 -5.72
CA LEU A 46 -3.90 13.87 -5.87
C LEU A 46 -3.51 14.15 -7.31
N THR A 47 -3.31 13.11 -8.12
CA THR A 47 -2.92 13.31 -9.51
C THR A 47 -4.09 13.71 -10.39
N LEU A 48 -5.30 13.60 -9.87
CA LEU A 48 -6.51 13.88 -10.65
C LEU A 48 -7.07 15.26 -10.35
N ARG A 49 -6.49 15.97 -9.41
CA ARG A 49 -7.00 17.27 -9.01
C ARG A 49 -5.89 18.27 -8.85
N LYS A 50 -6.25 19.51 -8.97
CA LYS A 50 -5.36 20.62 -8.70
C LYS A 50 -5.97 21.37 -7.52
N ASN A 51 -5.26 21.35 -6.40
CA ASN A 51 -5.79 21.82 -5.14
C ASN A 51 -7.04 21.00 -4.78
N ASP A 52 -8.19 21.63 -4.71
CA ASP A 52 -9.41 20.93 -4.32
C ASP A 52 -10.37 20.73 -5.47
N VAL A 53 -9.93 20.98 -6.70
CA VAL A 53 -10.80 20.88 -7.86
C VAL A 53 -10.30 19.78 -8.78
N PHE A 54 -11.17 18.82 -9.06
CA PHE A 54 -10.83 17.71 -9.93
C PHE A 54 -10.82 18.15 -11.39
N ALA A 55 -10.01 17.49 -12.20
CA ALA A 55 -10.01 17.69 -13.63
C ALA A 55 -11.39 17.30 -14.19
N LYS A 56 -11.75 17.89 -15.33
CA LYS A 56 -13.07 17.67 -15.90
C LYS A 56 -13.35 16.21 -16.20
N SER A 57 -12.33 15.47 -16.58
CA SER A 57 -12.49 14.07 -16.96
C SER A 57 -12.26 13.12 -15.79
N ALA A 58 -11.98 13.64 -14.61
CA ALA A 58 -11.70 12.77 -13.46
C ALA A 58 -12.96 12.07 -13.00
N THR A 59 -12.84 10.77 -12.76
CA THR A 59 -13.95 9.95 -12.27
C THR A 59 -13.51 9.18 -11.05
N PHE A 60 -14.50 8.69 -10.30
CA PHE A 60 -14.19 7.84 -9.16
C PHE A 60 -13.50 6.55 -9.62
N GLN A 61 -13.85 6.07 -10.81
CA GLN A 61 -13.22 4.90 -11.38
C GLN A 61 -11.70 5.11 -11.53
N ASN A 62 -11.30 6.33 -11.87
CA ASN A 62 -9.86 6.64 -11.95
C ASN A 62 -9.19 6.44 -10.62
N ILE A 63 -9.85 6.82 -9.53
CA ILE A 63 -9.29 6.63 -8.18
C ILE A 63 -9.16 5.14 -7.88
N GLU A 64 -10.18 4.36 -8.21
CA GLU A 64 -10.14 2.93 -7.99
C GLU A 64 -9.03 2.27 -8.82
N ASP A 65 -8.85 2.73 -10.05
CA ASP A 65 -7.80 2.19 -10.90
C ASP A 65 -6.42 2.46 -10.32
N ILE A 66 -6.22 3.67 -9.80
CA ILE A 66 -4.95 4.01 -9.17
C ILE A 66 -4.74 3.17 -7.93
N TYR A 67 -5.79 2.97 -7.15
CA TYR A 67 -5.71 2.12 -5.96
C TYR A 67 -5.32 0.70 -6.33
N ASN A 68 -5.97 0.15 -7.35
CA ASN A 68 -5.69 -1.22 -7.76
C ASN A 68 -4.28 -1.36 -8.29
N PHE A 69 -3.83 -0.38 -9.08
CA PHE A 69 -2.46 -0.39 -9.58
C PHE A 69 -1.46 -0.34 -8.42
N ASP A 70 -1.70 0.56 -7.49
CA ASP A 70 -0.80 0.70 -6.34
C ASP A 70 -0.75 -0.58 -5.52
N HIS A 71 -1.91 -1.20 -5.34
CA HIS A 71 -2.02 -2.42 -4.55
C HIS A 71 -1.24 -3.56 -5.21
N GLU A 72 -1.43 -3.73 -6.52
CA GLU A 72 -0.73 -4.79 -7.22
C GLU A 72 0.77 -4.51 -7.32
N PHE A 73 1.12 -3.25 -7.53
CA PHE A 73 2.52 -2.87 -7.61
C PHE A 73 3.22 -3.16 -6.28
N ARG A 74 2.57 -2.85 -5.18
CA ARG A 74 3.13 -3.15 -3.86
C ARG A 74 3.29 -4.64 -3.65
N HIS A 75 2.30 -5.40 -4.09
CA HIS A 75 2.38 -6.85 -3.95
C HIS A 75 3.60 -7.41 -4.68
N ILE A 76 3.81 -6.94 -5.90
CA ILE A 76 4.94 -7.41 -6.69
C ILE A 76 6.25 -7.02 -6.02
N ILE A 77 6.36 -5.77 -5.59
CA ILE A 77 7.59 -5.31 -4.97
C ILE A 77 7.86 -6.04 -3.67
N LEU A 78 6.84 -6.21 -2.84
CA LEU A 78 7.02 -6.90 -1.57
C LEU A 78 7.42 -8.35 -1.78
N HIS A 79 6.83 -8.99 -2.78
CA HIS A 79 7.21 -10.37 -3.09
C HIS A 79 8.68 -10.47 -3.46
N HIS A 80 9.15 -9.56 -4.30
CA HIS A 80 10.55 -9.58 -4.71
C HIS A 80 11.48 -9.23 -3.56
N ILE A 81 11.07 -8.29 -2.70
CA ILE A 81 11.86 -7.93 -1.54
C ILE A 81 11.96 -9.12 -0.60
N GLU A 82 10.87 -9.84 -0.40
CA GLU A 82 10.90 -11.04 0.45
C GLU A 82 11.84 -12.09 -0.13
N THR A 83 11.77 -12.29 -1.44
CA THR A 83 12.65 -13.25 -2.08
C THR A 83 14.11 -12.89 -1.89
N ILE A 84 14.44 -11.62 -2.09
CA ILE A 84 15.80 -11.14 -1.90
C ILE A 84 16.22 -11.29 -0.45
N GLU A 85 15.33 -10.99 0.48
CA GLU A 85 15.64 -11.09 1.90
C GLU A 85 15.95 -12.51 2.28
N VAL A 86 15.14 -13.46 1.81
CA VAL A 86 15.37 -14.87 2.11
C VAL A 86 16.70 -15.33 1.52
N GLN A 87 16.98 -14.93 0.29
CA GLN A 87 18.24 -15.32 -0.35
C GLN A 87 19.43 -14.74 0.37
N MET A 88 19.33 -13.48 0.79
CA MET A 88 20.43 -12.84 1.49
C MET A 88 20.67 -13.47 2.87
N LYS A 89 19.58 -13.84 3.53
CA LYS A 89 19.71 -14.53 4.81
C LYS A 89 20.40 -15.90 4.63
N SER A 90 20.05 -16.60 3.58
CA SER A 90 20.67 -17.88 3.28
C SER A 90 22.17 -17.73 3.00
N ILE A 91 22.51 -16.74 2.18
CA ILE A 91 23.90 -16.49 1.85
C ILE A 91 24.67 -16.09 3.11
N TYR A 92 24.08 -15.22 3.89
CA TYR A 92 24.73 -14.77 5.14
C TYR A 92 24.96 -15.95 6.07
N ALA A 93 23.95 -16.79 6.23
CA ALA A 93 24.06 -17.94 7.12
C ALA A 93 25.14 -18.90 6.62
N TYR A 94 25.21 -19.11 5.31
CA TYR A 94 26.21 -19.98 4.74
C TYR A 94 27.62 -19.42 4.99
N GLU A 95 27.83 -18.15 4.68
CA GLU A 95 29.15 -17.54 4.84
C GLU A 95 29.54 -17.46 6.31
N PHE A 96 28.58 -17.13 7.16
CA PHE A 96 28.82 -17.07 8.59
C PHE A 96 29.29 -18.45 9.12
N THR A 97 28.54 -19.48 8.74
CA THR A 97 28.87 -20.84 9.17
C THR A 97 30.20 -21.27 8.60
N LYS A 98 30.49 -20.91 7.36
CA LYS A 98 31.75 -21.26 6.74
C LYS A 98 32.94 -20.68 7.48
N VAL A 99 32.81 -19.43 7.94
CA VAL A 99 33.90 -18.77 8.64
C VAL A 99 33.96 -19.21 10.08
N TYR A 100 32.87 -19.15 10.80
CA TYR A 100 32.84 -19.42 12.22
C TYR A 100 32.59 -20.88 12.56
N GLY A 101 32.05 -21.62 11.62
CA GLY A 101 31.85 -23.04 11.81
C GLY A 101 33.15 -23.78 12.03
N CYS A 102 34.21 -23.33 11.37
CA CYS A 102 35.53 -23.91 11.56
C CYS A 102 35.99 -23.76 13.00
N LEU A 103 35.72 -22.60 13.61
CA LEU A 103 36.09 -22.38 14.99
C LEU A 103 35.27 -23.24 15.94
N LEU A 104 33.99 -23.44 15.59
CA LEU A 104 33.13 -24.27 16.44
C LEU A 104 33.53 -25.74 16.39
N TYR A 105 34.01 -26.19 15.24
CA TYR A 105 34.40 -27.56 15.10
C TYR A 105 35.76 -27.85 15.75
N THR A 106 36.55 -26.82 15.96
CA THR A 106 37.82 -27.00 16.64
C THR A 106 37.68 -26.99 18.14
N SER A 107 36.54 -26.54 18.66
CA SER A 107 36.29 -26.55 20.09
C SER A 107 34.99 -27.32 20.36
N PRO A 108 34.95 -28.08 21.47
CA PRO A 108 33.75 -28.86 21.78
C PRO A 108 32.53 -27.96 21.92
N SER A 109 31.42 -28.43 21.39
CA SER A 109 30.19 -27.70 21.48
C SER A 109 29.10 -28.63 21.98
N PRO A 110 28.28 -28.18 22.92
CA PRO A 110 27.19 -29.02 23.41
C PRO A 110 26.20 -29.39 22.34
N ARG A 111 26.21 -28.65 21.25
CA ARG A 111 25.27 -28.88 20.16
C ARG A 111 25.73 -29.97 19.21
N ASP A 112 26.94 -30.40 19.34
CA ASP A 112 27.47 -31.39 18.42
C ASP A 112 27.08 -32.81 18.79
N SER A 113 26.41 -32.96 19.87
CA SER A 113 25.97 -34.28 20.30
C SER A 113 24.76 -34.77 19.55
#